data_b919993572f7ee86ba2b59acd6549f4f
#
_entry.id   b919993572f7ee86ba2b59acd6549f4f
#
_cell.length_a   1.000
_cell.length_b   1.000
_cell.length_c   1.000
_cell.angle_alpha   90.00
_cell.angle_beta   90.00
_cell.angle_gamma   90.00
#
_symmetry.space_group_name_H-M   'P 1'
#
loop_
_entity.id
_entity.type
_entity.pdbx_description
1 polymer ?
#
loop_
_entity_poly.entity_id
_entity_poly.type
_entity_poly.pdbx_seq_one_letter_code
_entity_poly.pdbx_strand_id
1 'polypeptide(L)'
;KIFLRKIYNKIKKIKILSEVIKMNNAIADQIKEMLVENLRIPENILTYDSELFGDEIGLDSIDSIEIVAGIDTLFGIDMTGADREHFQSIRALTEYVESKQG
;
A
#
# COMPACT_ATOMS: atom_id res chain seq x y z
N LYS A 1 -2.04 29.95 -29.24
CA LYS A 1 -0.89 29.69 -28.35
C LYS A 1 -1.28 29.71 -26.87
N ILE A 2 -2.14 30.66 -26.46
CA ILE A 2 -2.67 30.74 -25.09
C ILE A 2 -3.52 29.51 -24.78
N PHE A 3 -4.31 29.07 -25.76
CA PHE A 3 -5.16 27.89 -25.63
C PHE A 3 -4.34 26.62 -25.39
N LEU A 4 -3.26 26.45 -26.17
CA LEU A 4 -2.37 25.29 -26.00
C LEU A 4 -1.66 25.31 -24.66
N ARG A 5 -1.28 26.50 -24.20
CA ARG A 5 -0.64 26.65 -22.89
C ARG A 5 -1.58 26.29 -21.74
N LYS A 6 -2.85 26.68 -21.85
CA LYS A 6 -3.86 26.31 -20.86
C LYS A 6 -4.09 24.79 -20.82
N ILE A 7 -4.14 24.16 -21.99
CA ILE A 7 -4.27 22.71 -22.12
C ILE A 7 -3.05 22.03 -21.51
N TYR A 8 -1.86 22.52 -21.82
CA TYR A 8 -0.62 21.97 -21.28
C TYR A 8 -0.58 22.07 -19.75
N ASN A 9 -0.94 23.21 -19.18
CA ASN A 9 -0.98 23.40 -17.74
C ASN A 9 -2.00 22.48 -17.07
N LYS A 10 -3.17 22.29 -17.71
CA LYS A 10 -4.19 21.39 -17.22
C LYS A 10 -3.71 19.94 -17.24
N ILE A 11 -3.06 19.53 -18.32
CA ILE A 11 -2.49 18.19 -18.46
C ILE A 11 -1.39 17.97 -17.43
N LYS A 12 -0.52 18.97 -17.24
CA LYS A 12 0.57 18.91 -16.26
C LYS A 12 0.02 18.76 -14.83
N LYS A 13 -1.05 19.50 -14.51
CA LYS A 13 -1.71 19.40 -13.21
C LYS A 13 -2.31 18.02 -12.98
N ILE A 14 -2.96 17.47 -14.00
CA ILE A 14 -3.52 16.10 -13.95
C ILE A 14 -2.39 15.08 -13.78
N LYS A 15 -1.28 15.27 -14.47
CA LYS A 15 -0.11 14.40 -14.39
C LYS A 15 0.50 14.41 -12.99
N ILE A 16 0.59 15.58 -12.36
CA ILE A 16 1.09 15.69 -10.98
C ILE A 16 0.17 14.94 -10.01
N LEU A 17 -1.15 15.11 -10.14
CA LEU A 17 -2.12 14.36 -9.34
C LEU A 17 -2.01 12.86 -9.58
N SER A 18 -1.81 12.46 -10.85
CA SER A 18 -1.61 11.07 -11.22
C SER A 18 -0.33 10.50 -10.61
N GLU A 19 0.74 11.30 -10.57
CA GLU A 19 2.00 10.88 -9.95
C GLU A 19 1.88 10.73 -8.44
N VAL A 20 1.14 11.62 -7.78
CA VAL A 20 0.86 11.49 -6.34
C VAL A 20 0.05 10.22 -6.07
N ILE A 21 -0.98 9.97 -6.89
CA ILE A 21 -1.78 8.74 -6.78
C ILE A 21 -0.91 7.52 -7.05
N LYS A 22 -0.01 7.58 -8.05
CA LYS A 22 0.92 6.50 -8.36
C LYS A 22 1.90 6.23 -7.21
N MET A 23 2.36 7.28 -6.52
CA MET A 23 3.25 7.10 -5.37
C MET A 23 2.54 6.33 -4.25
N ASN A 24 1.29 6.67 -3.96
CA ASN A 24 0.49 5.95 -2.98
C ASN A 24 0.22 4.53 -3.45
N ASN A 25 -0.11 4.36 -4.73
CA ASN A 25 -0.31 3.04 -5.32
C ASN A 25 0.99 2.24 -5.36
N ALA A 26 2.14 2.90 -5.55
CA ALA A 26 3.42 2.22 -5.56
C ALA A 26 3.73 1.59 -4.20
N ILE A 27 3.43 2.27 -3.10
CA ILE A 27 3.58 1.71 -1.76
C ILE A 27 2.62 0.53 -1.58
N ALA A 28 1.36 0.71 -1.93
CA ALA A 28 0.35 -0.34 -1.83
C ALA A 28 0.71 -1.54 -2.69
N ASP A 29 1.20 -1.32 -3.91
CA ASP A 29 1.60 -2.39 -4.82
C ASP A 29 2.81 -3.15 -4.31
N GLN A 30 3.77 -2.47 -3.70
CA GLN A 30 4.93 -3.13 -3.08
C GLN A 30 4.49 -4.00 -1.90
N ILE A 31 3.56 -3.50 -1.09
CA ILE A 31 3.00 -4.27 0.02
C ILE A 31 2.25 -5.49 -0.52
N LYS A 32 1.42 -5.29 -1.53
CA LYS A 32 0.66 -6.38 -2.18
C LYS A 32 1.61 -7.45 -2.70
N GLU A 33 2.65 -7.04 -3.42
CA GLU A 33 3.64 -7.97 -3.96
C GLU A 33 4.34 -8.75 -2.85
N MET A 34 4.70 -8.08 -1.77
CA MET A 34 5.32 -8.72 -0.61
C MET A 34 4.39 -9.77 0.01
N LEU A 35 3.10 -9.44 0.15
CA LEU A 35 2.11 -10.37 0.70
C LEU A 35 1.92 -11.59 -0.20
N VAL A 36 1.86 -11.36 -1.51
CA VAL A 36 1.72 -12.45 -2.48
C VAL A 36 2.93 -13.38 -2.43
N GLU A 37 4.13 -12.81 -2.41
CA GLU A 37 5.36 -13.60 -2.44
C GLU A 37 5.66 -14.28 -1.11
N ASN A 38 5.56 -13.56 0.00
CA ASN A 38 5.99 -14.07 1.30
C ASN A 38 4.92 -14.90 1.99
N LEU A 39 3.65 -14.54 1.84
CA LEU A 39 2.54 -15.24 2.48
C LEU A 39 1.75 -16.11 1.51
N ARG A 40 2.16 -16.14 0.24
CA ARG A 40 1.55 -16.98 -0.79
C ARG A 40 0.06 -16.75 -0.97
N ILE A 41 -0.38 -15.51 -0.82
CA ILE A 41 -1.76 -15.12 -1.04
C ILE A 41 -1.99 -15.06 -2.56
N PRO A 42 -3.04 -15.71 -3.09
CA PRO A 42 -3.34 -15.59 -4.52
C PRO A 42 -3.63 -14.14 -4.91
N GLU A 43 -2.95 -13.66 -5.94
CA GLU A 43 -3.07 -12.27 -6.37
C GLU A 43 -4.48 -11.89 -6.76
N ASN A 44 -5.22 -12.82 -7.36
CA ASN A 44 -6.56 -12.58 -7.87
C ASN A 44 -7.62 -12.34 -6.78
N ILE A 45 -7.36 -12.74 -5.54
CA ILE A 45 -8.30 -12.49 -4.43
C ILE A 45 -7.85 -11.34 -3.53
N LEU A 46 -6.66 -10.79 -3.78
CA LEU A 46 -6.08 -9.76 -2.92
C LEU A 46 -6.29 -8.37 -3.54
N THR A 47 -7.13 -7.58 -2.90
CA THR A 47 -7.34 -6.16 -3.26
C THR A 47 -6.81 -5.28 -2.13
N TYR A 48 -6.77 -3.97 -2.35
CA TYR A 48 -6.30 -3.03 -1.33
C TYR A 48 -7.18 -3.03 -0.08
N ASP A 49 -8.45 -3.36 -0.23
CA ASP A 49 -9.43 -3.33 0.86
C ASP A 49 -9.77 -4.71 1.41
N SER A 50 -9.13 -5.77 0.88
CA SER A 50 -9.35 -7.13 1.39
C SER A 50 -9.02 -7.22 2.88
N GLU A 51 -9.86 -7.88 3.64
CA GLU A 51 -9.62 -8.14 5.06
C GLU A 51 -8.57 -9.25 5.19
N LEU A 52 -7.34 -8.86 5.53
CA LEU A 52 -6.22 -9.81 5.56
C LEU A 52 -6.42 -10.91 6.60
N PHE A 53 -7.01 -10.58 7.73
CA PHE A 53 -7.27 -11.54 8.81
C PHE A 53 -8.70 -12.06 8.81
N GLY A 54 -9.45 -11.75 7.74
CA GLY A 54 -10.80 -12.27 7.55
C GLY A 54 -10.79 -13.69 7.01
N ASP A 55 -11.98 -14.26 6.85
CA ASP A 55 -12.15 -15.68 6.50
C ASP A 55 -11.63 -16.00 5.09
N GLU A 56 -11.72 -15.06 4.15
CA GLU A 56 -11.32 -15.31 2.77
C GLU A 56 -9.81 -15.49 2.62
N ILE A 57 -9.04 -14.59 3.24
CA ILE A 57 -7.57 -14.64 3.16
C ILE A 57 -7.01 -15.42 4.33
N GLY A 58 -7.53 -15.21 5.53
CA GLY A 58 -7.28 -16.07 6.67
C GLY A 58 -5.90 -15.99 7.27
N LEU A 59 -5.25 -14.81 7.26
CA LEU A 59 -3.96 -14.64 7.92
C LEU A 59 -4.12 -14.75 9.43
N ASP A 60 -3.08 -15.20 10.11
CA ASP A 60 -3.05 -15.33 11.57
C ASP A 60 -1.94 -14.48 12.19
N SER A 61 -1.75 -14.59 13.50
CA SER A 61 -0.77 -13.80 14.23
C SER A 61 0.67 -14.08 13.80
N ILE A 62 0.96 -15.27 13.30
CA ILE A 62 2.28 -15.61 12.78
C ILE A 62 2.52 -14.85 11.48
N ASP A 63 1.50 -14.76 10.65
CA ASP A 63 1.57 -14.00 9.40
C ASP A 63 1.80 -12.51 9.66
N SER A 64 1.27 -11.97 10.76
CA SER A 64 1.50 -10.57 11.10
C SER A 64 2.99 -10.28 11.37
N ILE A 65 3.73 -11.25 11.88
CA ILE A 65 5.18 -11.12 12.09
C ILE A 65 5.88 -10.98 10.72
N GLU A 66 5.45 -11.75 9.74
CA GLU A 66 5.97 -11.65 8.38
C GLU A 66 5.67 -10.29 7.76
N ILE A 67 4.47 -9.74 8.03
CA ILE A 67 4.11 -8.41 7.55
C ILE A 67 5.03 -7.36 8.17
N VAL A 68 5.24 -7.41 9.48
CA VAL A 68 6.15 -6.48 10.18
C VAL A 68 7.55 -6.55 9.57
N ALA A 69 8.07 -7.74 9.38
CA ALA A 69 9.40 -7.93 8.79
C ALA A 69 9.47 -7.41 7.35
N GLY A 70 8.43 -7.65 6.56
CA GLY A 70 8.36 -7.18 5.17
C GLY A 70 8.30 -5.67 5.06
N ILE A 71 7.51 -5.02 5.89
CA ILE A 71 7.41 -3.56 5.92
C ILE A 71 8.74 -2.94 6.35
N ASP A 72 9.41 -3.51 7.34
CA ASP A 72 10.73 -3.04 7.76
C ASP A 72 11.74 -3.17 6.62
N THR A 73 11.74 -4.31 5.93
CA THR A 73 12.65 -4.55 4.82
C THR A 73 12.41 -3.59 3.65
N LEU A 74 11.14 -3.34 3.32
CA LEU A 74 10.79 -2.50 2.18
C LEU A 74 10.96 -1.00 2.46
N PHE A 75 10.59 -0.56 3.65
CA PHE A 75 10.45 0.87 3.96
C PHE A 75 11.26 1.34 5.16
N GLY A 76 11.90 0.42 5.90
CA GLY A 76 12.63 0.77 7.10
C GLY A 76 11.72 1.26 8.24
N ILE A 77 10.48 0.83 8.26
CA ILE A 77 9.49 1.25 9.25
C ILE A 77 9.17 0.09 10.18
N ASP A 78 9.26 0.34 11.49
CA ASP A 78 8.96 -0.66 12.51
C ASP A 78 7.48 -0.59 12.89
N MET A 79 6.75 -1.66 12.60
CA MET A 79 5.33 -1.78 12.96
C MET A 79 5.10 -2.62 14.22
N THR A 80 6.15 -2.97 14.96
CA THR A 80 6.03 -3.89 16.10
C THR A 80 5.00 -3.43 17.13
N GLY A 81 4.92 -2.11 17.38
CA GLY A 81 3.97 -1.56 18.35
C GLY A 81 2.67 -1.04 17.75
N ALA A 82 2.44 -1.27 16.46
CA ALA A 82 1.25 -0.75 15.79
C ALA A 82 0.00 -1.53 16.20
N ASP A 83 -1.14 -0.82 16.29
CA ASP A 83 -2.42 -1.41 16.64
C ASP A 83 -2.91 -2.34 15.52
N ARG A 84 -3.75 -3.30 15.92
CA ARG A 84 -4.30 -4.31 15.01
C ARG A 84 -4.99 -3.70 13.79
N GLU A 85 -5.64 -2.55 13.96
CA GLU A 85 -6.35 -1.89 12.86
C GLU A 85 -5.45 -1.52 11.70
N HIS A 86 -4.15 -1.31 11.93
CA HIS A 86 -3.19 -0.96 10.89
C HIS A 86 -2.79 -2.14 10.02
N PHE A 87 -3.15 -3.35 10.43
CA PHE A 87 -2.84 -4.60 9.71
C PHE A 87 -4.02 -5.18 8.96
N GLN A 88 -5.19 -4.55 9.02
CA GLN A 88 -6.43 -5.14 8.50
C GLN A 88 -6.46 -5.28 6.98
N SER A 89 -5.78 -4.37 6.27
CA SER A 89 -5.81 -4.36 4.80
C SER A 89 -4.53 -3.73 4.25
N ILE A 90 -4.29 -3.92 2.96
CA ILE A 90 -3.18 -3.23 2.28
C ILE A 90 -3.34 -1.73 2.42
N ARG A 91 -4.56 -1.21 2.29
CA ARG A 91 -4.83 0.23 2.45
C ARG A 91 -4.42 0.71 3.84
N ALA A 92 -4.78 -0.01 4.89
CA ALA A 92 -4.40 0.35 6.26
C ALA A 92 -2.89 0.33 6.46
N LEU A 93 -2.22 -0.69 5.92
CA LEU A 93 -0.76 -0.77 5.95
C LEU A 93 -0.12 0.41 5.21
N THR A 94 -0.65 0.75 4.05
CA THR A 94 -0.15 1.86 3.24
C THR A 94 -0.30 3.19 3.99
N GLU A 95 -1.44 3.43 4.60
CA GLU A 95 -1.68 4.64 5.39
C GLU A 95 -0.70 4.75 6.56
N TYR A 96 -0.42 3.64 7.24
CA TYR A 96 0.56 3.62 8.32
C TYR A 96 1.95 3.97 7.81
N VAL A 97 2.38 3.35 6.70
CA VAL A 97 3.69 3.60 6.09
C VAL A 97 3.80 5.08 5.71
N GLU A 98 2.79 5.62 5.05
CA GLU A 98 2.78 7.03 4.64
C GLU A 98 2.88 7.97 5.85
N SER A 99 2.17 7.66 6.94
CA SER A 99 2.18 8.48 8.14
C SER A 99 3.56 8.52 8.80
N LYS A 100 4.34 7.46 8.66
CA LYS A 100 5.69 7.39 9.24
C LYS A 100 6.75 7.97 8.32
N GLN A 101 6.51 8.00 7.02
CA GLN A 101 7.41 8.62 6.06
C GLN A 101 7.26 10.13 5.99
N GLY A 102 6.05 10.61 6.22
CA GLY A 102 5.73 12.01 6.19
C GLY A 102 6.00 12.68 7.51
#